data_6d3170fe90381cdf7c6c2facc6952b0e
#
_entry.id   6d3170fe90381cdf7c6c2facc6952b0e
#
_cell.length_a   1.000
_cell.length_b   1.000
_cell.length_c   1.000
_cell.angle_alpha   90.00
_cell.angle_beta   90.00
_cell.angle_gamma   90.00
#
_symmetry.space_group_name_H-M   'P 1'
#
loop_
_entity.id
_entity.type
_entity.pdbx_description
1 polymer ?
#
loop_
_entity_poly.entity_id
_entity_poly.type
_entity_poly.pdbx_seq_one_letter_code
_entity_poly.pdbx_strand_id
1 'polypeptide(L)'
;MTSKRARGFGWARRLGNTLLGVGVTTLLLALAYVGLTSDLGPQDGDLPSHLNAVPVERGILRELVIANGSLEPSARVVVQSEIPGIVAYVHVDNGDRVEPGQPLVELDRERLEDRVAEPAAALAERRARARVDLVGRAELELRKARRDLERVEGLHAQGIASRETLELEEYRAALAEIGLGDAHAEKAARRASVREAENALRRMRRDVEKSIIRSPIGGVVVRRHVEVGTAVADLQNGGTVVVTLADDRRLHVLAEVDENDVAAVRVGQRVEVRIDAFPDEPLEGQVRKVSSAGRAEGSVASFEVEIELTPDPRARVGMSADTRIQVESHADVLLVPNNAIDRDGDGPRVRRGTGEGGEAEWVRIEEGASDGFHTVVQAGLEEGDTVLLEVPGSAG
;
A
#
# COMPACT_ATOMS: atom_id res chain seq x y z
N MET A 1 2.33 14.80 -81.81
CA MET A 1 1.56 15.63 -82.76
C MET A 1 1.75 17.07 -82.34
N THR A 2 2.48 17.73 -83.21
CA THR A 2 2.29 19.00 -83.92
C THR A 2 2.21 20.22 -83.04
N SER A 3 3.28 21.04 -83.05
CA SER A 3 3.74 21.99 -84.08
C SER A 3 3.06 23.36 -83.92
N LYS A 4 3.75 24.37 -83.67
CA LYS A 4 4.28 25.44 -84.59
C LYS A 4 4.38 26.74 -83.82
N ARG A 5 5.59 27.41 -83.79
CA ARG A 5 6.05 28.51 -84.66
C ARG A 5 5.10 29.73 -84.61
N ALA A 6 5.53 30.94 -84.47
CA ALA A 6 6.69 31.66 -84.94
C ALA A 6 6.64 33.13 -84.45
N ARG A 7 7.83 33.73 -84.25
CA ARG A 7 8.32 34.94 -84.91
C ARG A 7 7.66 36.31 -84.68
N GLY A 8 8.48 37.20 -84.29
CA GLY A 8 8.53 38.58 -84.79
C GLY A 8 9.11 39.53 -83.76
N PHE A 9 10.35 39.89 -84.00
CA PHE A 9 10.91 41.20 -84.39
C PHE A 9 10.54 42.30 -83.39
N GLY A 10 11.47 42.93 -82.64
CA GLY A 10 12.62 43.65 -83.06
C GLY A 10 12.34 45.15 -82.93
N TRP A 11 13.18 45.84 -82.22
CA TRP A 11 13.37 47.29 -82.08
C TRP A 11 13.24 47.83 -80.67
N ALA A 12 14.35 48.08 -80.07
CA ALA A 12 14.68 49.29 -79.32
C ALA A 12 16.03 49.11 -78.58
N ARG A 13 17.06 48.96 -79.31
CA ARG A 13 18.43 49.18 -78.84
C ARG A 13 18.72 50.69 -79.04
N ARG A 14 18.80 51.40 -77.95
CA ARG A 14 19.50 52.68 -77.73
C ARG A 14 18.66 53.66 -76.89
N LEU A 15 18.59 53.41 -75.59
CA LEU A 15 18.26 54.46 -74.59
C LEU A 15 18.45 53.93 -73.16
N GLY A 16 19.21 52.82 -72.97
CA GLY A 16 19.36 52.15 -71.66
C GLY A 16 20.65 52.44 -70.87
N ASN A 17 21.63 53.14 -71.44
CA ASN A 17 22.97 53.19 -70.77
C ASN A 17 23.21 54.41 -69.88
N THR A 18 22.32 55.39 -69.86
CA THR A 18 22.52 56.60 -69.01
C THR A 18 21.67 56.54 -67.71
N LEU A 19 20.63 55.71 -67.60
CA LEU A 19 19.84 55.52 -66.37
C LEU A 19 20.42 54.46 -65.46
N LEU A 20 21.23 53.53 -66.00
CA LEU A 20 21.87 52.45 -65.16
C LEU A 20 23.04 52.98 -64.35
N GLY A 21 23.74 54.03 -64.78
CA GLY A 21 24.89 54.61 -64.06
C GLY A 21 24.52 55.39 -62.81
N VAL A 22 23.36 56.06 -62.80
CA VAL A 22 22.91 56.86 -61.64
C VAL A 22 22.28 55.95 -60.57
N GLY A 23 21.61 54.88 -61.00
CA GLY A 23 21.00 53.88 -60.05
C GLY A 23 22.03 53.07 -59.26
N VAL A 24 23.14 52.70 -59.93
CA VAL A 24 24.23 51.94 -59.29
C VAL A 24 25.04 52.81 -58.32
N THR A 25 25.28 54.10 -58.65
CA THR A 25 25.97 54.98 -57.70
C THR A 25 25.16 55.39 -56.50
N THR A 26 23.83 55.57 -56.63
CA THR A 26 22.92 55.77 -55.46
C THR A 26 22.76 54.54 -54.61
N LEU A 27 22.78 53.36 -55.22
CA LEU A 27 22.69 52.09 -54.46
C LEU A 27 23.97 51.79 -53.70
N LEU A 28 25.17 52.13 -54.32
CA LEU A 28 26.45 51.98 -53.65
C LEU A 28 26.69 53.04 -52.55
N LEU A 29 26.16 54.24 -52.69
CA LEU A 29 26.18 55.26 -51.64
C LEU A 29 25.19 54.93 -50.52
N ALA A 30 24.03 54.35 -50.81
CA ALA A 30 23.06 53.83 -49.80
C ALA A 30 23.60 52.61 -49.05
N LEU A 31 24.28 51.69 -49.74
CA LEU A 31 25.00 50.59 -49.13
C LEU A 31 26.20 51.02 -48.27
N ALA A 32 26.94 52.03 -48.71
CA ALA A 32 28.01 52.56 -47.89
C ALA A 32 27.50 53.35 -46.69
N TYR A 33 26.34 54.04 -46.80
CA TYR A 33 25.69 54.71 -45.68
C TYR A 33 25.08 53.74 -44.68
N VAL A 34 24.47 52.61 -45.12
CA VAL A 34 23.98 51.52 -44.27
C VAL A 34 25.14 50.77 -43.64
N GLY A 35 26.29 50.62 -44.37
CA GLY A 35 27.48 49.98 -43.81
C GLY A 35 28.21 50.89 -42.78
N LEU A 36 28.07 52.23 -42.86
CA LEU A 36 28.67 53.13 -41.87
C LEU A 36 27.81 53.41 -40.66
N THR A 37 26.49 53.12 -40.74
CA THR A 37 25.57 53.30 -39.61
C THR A 37 25.24 51.97 -38.87
N SER A 38 25.67 50.83 -39.40
CA SER A 38 25.52 49.55 -38.76
C SER A 38 26.57 49.19 -37.70
N ASP A 39 27.54 50.09 -37.49
CA ASP A 39 28.60 49.87 -36.51
C ASP A 39 28.41 50.69 -35.20
N LEU A 40 27.19 51.18 -34.97
CA LEU A 40 26.79 51.81 -33.70
C LEU A 40 25.63 51.04 -33.07
N GLY A 41 25.71 49.68 -33.09
CA GLY A 41 25.00 48.86 -32.11
C GLY A 41 25.66 49.07 -30.75
N PRO A 42 24.89 48.94 -29.62
CA PRO A 42 25.51 48.94 -28.31
C PRO A 42 26.57 47.83 -28.32
N GLN A 43 27.80 48.18 -28.04
CA GLN A 43 28.87 47.22 -27.74
C GLN A 43 28.43 46.54 -26.45
N ASP A 44 27.76 45.40 -26.58
CA ASP A 44 27.75 44.42 -25.53
C ASP A 44 29.23 44.12 -25.24
N GLY A 45 29.69 44.54 -24.07
CA GLY A 45 31.04 44.25 -23.64
C GLY A 45 31.23 42.74 -23.70
N ASP A 46 32.10 42.30 -24.63
CA ASP A 46 32.43 40.88 -24.81
C ASP A 46 32.93 40.32 -23.49
N LEU A 47 32.03 39.70 -22.75
CA LEU A 47 32.42 38.78 -21.68
C LEU A 47 33.30 37.70 -22.33
N PRO A 48 34.43 37.34 -21.74
CA PRO A 48 35.26 36.25 -22.24
C PRO A 48 34.35 35.03 -22.52
N SER A 49 34.49 34.44 -23.70
CA SER A 49 33.60 33.38 -24.25
C SER A 49 33.42 32.13 -23.37
N HIS A 50 34.06 32.10 -22.20
CA HIS A 50 33.98 31.05 -21.18
C HIS A 50 33.16 31.44 -19.94
N LEU A 51 32.53 32.61 -19.91
CA LEU A 51 31.72 33.07 -18.79
C LEU A 51 30.27 33.30 -19.24
N ASN A 52 29.34 32.66 -18.59
CA ASN A 52 27.91 32.94 -18.71
C ASN A 52 27.45 33.83 -17.55
N ALA A 53 26.69 34.86 -17.87
CA ALA A 53 26.10 35.77 -16.90
C ALA A 53 24.69 35.27 -16.55
N VAL A 54 24.43 35.06 -15.26
CA VAL A 54 23.11 34.65 -14.75
C VAL A 54 22.63 35.70 -13.76
N PRO A 55 21.42 36.26 -13.94
CA PRO A 55 20.84 37.20 -12.99
C PRO A 55 20.49 36.49 -11.68
N VAL A 56 20.71 37.18 -10.58
CA VAL A 56 20.24 36.75 -9.24
C VAL A 56 18.81 37.19 -9.12
N GLU A 57 17.93 36.20 -9.02
CA GLU A 57 16.47 36.40 -8.91
C GLU A 57 15.94 35.87 -7.60
N ARG A 58 14.84 36.45 -7.13
CA ARG A 58 14.11 35.89 -6.03
C ARG A 58 13.26 34.74 -6.52
N GLY A 59 13.29 33.64 -5.76
CA GLY A 59 12.55 32.43 -6.09
C GLY A 59 12.12 31.65 -4.87
N ILE A 60 11.63 30.45 -5.15
CA ILE A 60 11.28 29.49 -4.11
C ILE A 60 12.30 28.34 -4.20
N LEU A 61 13.08 28.18 -3.15
CA LEU A 61 13.93 27.00 -3.00
C LEU A 61 13.14 25.93 -2.22
N ARG A 62 13.13 24.71 -2.75
CA ARG A 62 12.55 23.54 -2.09
C ARG A 62 13.66 22.56 -1.78
N GLU A 63 13.87 22.33 -0.49
CA GLU A 63 14.77 21.28 -0.06
C GLU A 63 14.05 19.94 -0.19
N LEU A 64 14.67 18.99 -0.89
CA LEU A 64 14.10 17.71 -1.24
C LEU A 64 14.95 16.58 -0.69
N VAL A 65 14.33 15.65 0.00
CA VAL A 65 14.91 14.35 0.31
C VAL A 65 14.46 13.36 -0.78
N ILE A 66 15.42 12.75 -1.45
CA ILE A 66 15.17 11.75 -2.49
C ILE A 66 15.37 10.38 -1.91
N ALA A 67 14.39 9.50 -2.09
CA ALA A 67 14.47 8.13 -1.62
C ALA A 67 13.77 7.18 -2.60
N ASN A 68 14.36 5.99 -2.75
CA ASN A 68 13.77 4.92 -3.53
C ASN A 68 12.78 4.14 -2.65
N GLY A 69 11.75 3.61 -3.27
CA GLY A 69 10.74 2.85 -2.57
C GLY A 69 9.97 1.89 -3.46
N SER A 70 9.06 1.17 -2.85
CA SER A 70 8.16 0.26 -3.56
C SER A 70 6.70 0.50 -3.16
N LEU A 71 5.80 0.26 -4.10
CA LEU A 71 4.37 0.32 -3.86
C LEU A 71 3.91 -0.91 -3.07
N GLU A 72 3.46 -0.67 -1.85
CA GLU A 72 2.93 -1.70 -0.97
C GLU A 72 1.41 -1.54 -0.77
N PRO A 73 0.67 -2.64 -0.62
CA PRO A 73 -0.76 -2.58 -0.35
C PRO A 73 -1.03 -2.20 1.10
N SER A 74 -2.16 -1.53 1.36
CA SER A 74 -2.57 -1.17 2.72
C SER A 74 -2.80 -2.38 3.63
N ALA A 75 -3.13 -3.52 3.05
CA ALA A 75 -3.24 -4.79 3.75
C ALA A 75 -2.78 -5.94 2.86
N ARG A 76 -1.91 -6.79 3.41
CA ARG A 76 -1.52 -8.06 2.81
C ARG A 76 -2.01 -9.18 3.72
N VAL A 77 -2.82 -10.09 3.19
CA VAL A 77 -3.39 -11.19 3.94
C VAL A 77 -2.92 -12.51 3.35
N VAL A 78 -2.30 -13.31 4.20
CA VAL A 78 -1.89 -14.67 3.86
C VAL A 78 -3.02 -15.61 4.28
N VAL A 79 -3.72 -16.17 3.30
CA VAL A 79 -4.81 -17.12 3.52
C VAL A 79 -4.23 -18.52 3.66
N GLN A 80 -4.49 -19.16 4.79
CA GLN A 80 -4.03 -20.51 5.10
C GLN A 80 -5.22 -21.46 5.25
N SER A 81 -4.96 -22.76 5.05
CA SER A 81 -5.97 -23.78 5.35
C SER A 81 -6.13 -23.96 6.86
N GLU A 82 -7.39 -23.96 7.32
CA GLU A 82 -7.72 -24.23 8.72
C GLU A 82 -7.89 -25.73 9.02
N ILE A 83 -8.03 -26.55 7.98
CA ILE A 83 -8.21 -27.99 8.08
C ILE A 83 -7.25 -28.72 7.14
N PRO A 84 -6.83 -29.94 7.47
CA PRO A 84 -6.03 -30.74 6.55
C PRO A 84 -6.92 -31.33 5.43
N GLY A 85 -6.36 -31.44 4.23
CA GLY A 85 -7.09 -31.99 3.09
C GLY A 85 -6.25 -32.01 1.82
N ILE A 86 -6.90 -32.38 0.71
CA ILE A 86 -6.33 -32.31 -0.63
C ILE A 86 -7.12 -31.29 -1.43
N VAL A 87 -6.43 -30.44 -2.17
CA VAL A 87 -7.06 -29.43 -3.03
C VAL A 87 -7.77 -30.14 -4.18
N ALA A 88 -9.08 -29.98 -4.28
CA ALA A 88 -9.91 -30.49 -5.36
C ALA A 88 -10.09 -29.48 -6.49
N TYR A 89 -10.32 -28.21 -6.14
CA TYR A 89 -10.52 -27.13 -7.11
C TYR A 89 -9.80 -25.87 -6.66
N VAL A 90 -9.29 -25.12 -7.64
CA VAL A 90 -8.73 -23.77 -7.47
C VAL A 90 -9.52 -22.83 -8.37
N HIS A 91 -10.14 -21.78 -7.77
CA HIS A 91 -11.06 -20.87 -8.46
C HIS A 91 -10.40 -19.57 -8.90
N VAL A 92 -9.16 -19.32 -8.48
CA VAL A 92 -8.46 -18.06 -8.72
C VAL A 92 -7.03 -18.30 -9.18
N ASP A 93 -6.52 -17.34 -9.96
CA ASP A 93 -5.12 -17.33 -10.38
C ASP A 93 -4.43 -16.02 -9.97
N ASN A 94 -3.10 -15.96 -10.16
CA ASN A 94 -2.32 -14.77 -9.87
C ASN A 94 -2.81 -13.58 -10.71
N GLY A 95 -3.06 -12.45 -10.04
CA GLY A 95 -3.59 -11.24 -10.66
C GLY A 95 -5.11 -11.13 -10.68
N ASP A 96 -5.85 -12.18 -10.31
CA ASP A 96 -7.31 -12.12 -10.27
C ASP A 96 -7.81 -11.20 -9.16
N ARG A 97 -8.91 -10.52 -9.43
CA ARG A 97 -9.62 -9.69 -8.46
C ARG A 97 -10.65 -10.52 -7.71
N VAL A 98 -10.68 -10.38 -6.39
CA VAL A 98 -11.57 -11.15 -5.53
C VAL A 98 -12.38 -10.25 -4.60
N GLU A 99 -13.59 -10.71 -4.25
CA GLU A 99 -14.47 -10.06 -3.28
C GLU A 99 -14.43 -10.78 -1.92
N PRO A 100 -14.78 -10.10 -0.81
CA PRO A 100 -14.89 -10.75 0.49
C PRO A 100 -15.89 -11.90 0.45
N GLY A 101 -15.50 -13.08 0.97
CA GLY A 101 -16.31 -14.29 0.95
C GLY A 101 -16.27 -15.11 -0.35
N GLN A 102 -15.62 -14.60 -1.40
CA GLN A 102 -15.46 -15.35 -2.66
C GLN A 102 -14.66 -16.65 -2.42
N PRO A 103 -15.09 -17.79 -2.96
CA PRO A 103 -14.31 -19.03 -2.93
C PRO A 103 -12.96 -18.84 -3.66
N LEU A 104 -11.88 -19.28 -3.03
CA LEU A 104 -10.53 -19.27 -3.59
C LEU A 104 -10.09 -20.68 -3.96
N VAL A 105 -10.24 -21.60 -3.03
CA VAL A 105 -9.83 -23.00 -3.16
C VAL A 105 -10.86 -23.89 -2.46
N GLU A 106 -11.14 -25.04 -3.05
CA GLU A 106 -11.95 -26.08 -2.43
C GLU A 106 -11.10 -27.32 -2.17
N LEU A 107 -11.21 -27.85 -0.96
CA LEU A 107 -10.65 -29.12 -0.58
C LEU A 107 -11.61 -30.27 -0.95
N ASP A 108 -11.12 -31.50 -1.02
CA ASP A 108 -11.91 -32.71 -1.25
C ASP A 108 -13.01 -32.85 -0.17
N ARG A 109 -14.23 -32.46 -0.55
CA ARG A 109 -15.39 -32.43 0.34
C ARG A 109 -16.01 -33.80 0.56
N GLU A 110 -15.93 -34.69 -0.44
CA GLU A 110 -16.58 -35.99 -0.40
C GLU A 110 -16.15 -36.78 0.85
N ARG A 111 -14.84 -36.82 1.08
CA ARG A 111 -14.27 -37.45 2.27
C ARG A 111 -14.69 -36.83 3.59
N LEU A 112 -14.90 -35.53 3.62
CA LEU A 112 -15.32 -34.79 4.81
C LEU A 112 -16.81 -34.98 5.07
N GLU A 113 -17.62 -35.00 4.02
CA GLU A 113 -19.07 -35.26 4.09
C GLU A 113 -19.36 -36.70 4.57
N ASP A 114 -18.64 -37.68 4.06
CA ASP A 114 -18.73 -39.07 4.55
C ASP A 114 -18.45 -39.16 6.05
N ARG A 115 -17.48 -38.44 6.56
CA ARG A 115 -17.17 -38.42 8.00
C ARG A 115 -18.24 -37.76 8.87
N VAL A 116 -19.18 -36.99 8.32
CA VAL A 116 -20.32 -36.41 9.05
C VAL A 116 -21.36 -37.47 9.39
N ALA A 117 -21.47 -38.52 8.58
CA ALA A 117 -22.49 -39.56 8.77
C ALA A 117 -22.38 -40.29 10.13
N GLU A 118 -21.16 -40.59 10.58
CA GLU A 118 -20.91 -41.27 11.86
C GLU A 118 -21.38 -40.46 13.09
N PRO A 119 -20.94 -39.18 13.29
CA PRO A 119 -21.45 -38.36 14.39
C PRO A 119 -22.98 -38.10 14.32
N ALA A 120 -23.54 -38.02 13.10
CA ALA A 120 -24.98 -37.87 12.92
C ALA A 120 -25.74 -39.09 13.38
N ALA A 121 -25.27 -40.30 13.06
CA ALA A 121 -25.86 -41.57 13.54
C ALA A 121 -25.72 -41.72 15.06
N ALA A 122 -24.52 -41.40 15.61
CA ALA A 122 -24.30 -41.41 17.07
C ALA A 122 -25.24 -40.45 17.81
N LEU A 123 -25.47 -39.25 17.27
CA LEU A 123 -26.42 -38.29 17.83
C LEU A 123 -27.87 -38.85 17.81
N ALA A 124 -28.27 -39.44 16.70
CA ALA A 124 -29.62 -40.04 16.56
C ALA A 124 -29.84 -41.14 17.60
N GLU A 125 -28.85 -42.03 17.80
CA GLU A 125 -28.90 -43.09 18.82
C GLU A 125 -29.00 -42.51 20.24
N ARG A 126 -28.12 -41.56 20.60
CA ARG A 126 -28.13 -40.93 21.94
C ARG A 126 -29.44 -40.18 22.21
N ARG A 127 -29.99 -39.50 21.20
CA ARG A 127 -31.34 -38.88 21.31
C ARG A 127 -32.44 -39.89 21.50
N ALA A 128 -32.42 -41.05 20.84
CA ALA A 128 -33.38 -42.11 21.02
C ALA A 128 -33.33 -42.65 22.45
N ARG A 129 -32.14 -42.90 22.99
CA ARG A 129 -31.96 -43.33 24.41
C ARG A 129 -32.44 -42.28 25.41
N ALA A 130 -32.25 -41.00 25.12
CA ALA A 130 -32.68 -39.91 26.01
C ALA A 130 -34.21 -39.67 26.04
N ARG A 131 -34.96 -40.23 25.08
CA ARG A 131 -36.46 -40.16 25.07
C ARG A 131 -37.14 -41.06 26.08
N VAL A 132 -36.43 -42.03 26.64
CA VAL A 132 -37.00 -42.95 27.64
C VAL A 132 -37.31 -42.17 28.92
N ASP A 133 -38.56 -42.17 29.31
CA ASP A 133 -39.03 -41.48 30.52
C ASP A 133 -38.76 -42.29 31.77
N LEU A 134 -37.54 -42.23 32.27
CA LEU A 134 -37.10 -42.87 33.50
C LEU A 134 -37.68 -42.16 34.72
N VAL A 135 -37.75 -40.85 34.70
CA VAL A 135 -38.21 -40.03 35.82
C VAL A 135 -39.72 -40.24 36.07
N GLY A 136 -40.48 -40.19 34.96
CA GLY A 136 -41.95 -40.47 35.11
C GLY A 136 -42.28 -41.82 35.68
N ARG A 137 -41.50 -42.89 35.37
CA ARG A 137 -41.64 -44.20 35.99
C ARG A 137 -41.29 -44.17 37.48
N ALA A 138 -40.15 -43.60 37.85
CA ALA A 138 -39.73 -43.51 39.26
C ALA A 138 -40.67 -42.64 40.09
N GLU A 139 -41.23 -41.56 39.55
CA GLU A 139 -42.29 -40.77 40.19
C GLU A 139 -43.57 -41.56 40.46
N LEU A 140 -43.96 -42.43 39.54
CA LEU A 140 -45.11 -43.29 39.73
C LEU A 140 -44.85 -44.29 40.84
N GLU A 141 -43.69 -44.91 40.91
CA GLU A 141 -43.27 -45.82 41.96
C GLU A 141 -43.26 -45.14 43.33
N LEU A 142 -42.66 -43.95 43.42
CA LEU A 142 -42.64 -43.18 44.65
C LEU A 142 -44.04 -42.76 45.10
N ARG A 143 -44.89 -42.30 44.19
CA ARG A 143 -46.29 -41.97 44.53
C ARG A 143 -47.07 -43.19 45.04
N LYS A 144 -46.81 -44.37 44.49
CA LYS A 144 -47.41 -45.61 44.95
C LYS A 144 -46.91 -45.96 46.38
N ALA A 145 -45.60 -45.98 46.58
CA ALA A 145 -45.01 -46.31 47.86
C ALA A 145 -45.47 -45.34 49.00
N ARG A 146 -45.53 -44.02 48.70
CA ARG A 146 -46.02 -43.02 49.66
C ARG A 146 -47.51 -43.24 50.02
N ARG A 147 -48.36 -43.59 49.07
CA ARG A 147 -49.79 -43.92 49.36
C ARG A 147 -49.94 -45.17 50.18
N ASP A 148 -49.13 -46.22 49.95
CA ASP A 148 -49.16 -47.46 50.69
C ASP A 148 -48.62 -47.18 52.11
N LEU A 149 -47.60 -46.42 52.33
CA LEU A 149 -47.12 -45.96 53.62
C LEU A 149 -48.19 -45.18 54.40
N GLU A 150 -48.76 -44.12 53.81
CA GLU A 150 -49.80 -43.28 54.41
C GLU A 150 -51.02 -44.19 54.90
N ARG A 151 -51.41 -45.18 54.11
CA ARG A 151 -52.45 -46.13 54.48
C ARG A 151 -52.02 -46.97 55.66
N VAL A 152 -50.78 -47.48 55.71
CA VAL A 152 -50.29 -48.34 56.80
C VAL A 152 -50.04 -47.49 58.05
N GLU A 153 -49.58 -46.28 57.96
CA GLU A 153 -49.50 -45.34 59.10
C GLU A 153 -50.86 -45.12 59.76
N GLY A 154 -51.95 -44.93 58.97
CA GLY A 154 -53.32 -44.80 59.46
C GLY A 154 -53.81 -46.02 60.11
N LEU A 155 -53.50 -47.22 59.62
CA LEU A 155 -53.87 -48.49 60.23
C LEU A 155 -53.06 -48.78 61.50
N HIS A 156 -51.80 -48.44 61.56
CA HIS A 156 -50.98 -48.59 62.74
C HIS A 156 -51.41 -47.66 63.86
N ALA A 157 -51.77 -46.42 63.56
CA ALA A 157 -52.37 -45.50 64.53
C ALA A 157 -53.69 -46.01 65.16
N GLN A 158 -54.40 -46.85 64.42
CA GLN A 158 -55.63 -47.54 64.90
C GLN A 158 -55.32 -48.86 65.59
N GLY A 159 -54.04 -49.27 65.72
CA GLY A 159 -53.63 -50.55 66.32
C GLY A 159 -53.89 -51.80 65.46
N ILE A 160 -54.16 -51.61 64.13
CA ILE A 160 -54.51 -52.72 63.22
C ILE A 160 -53.25 -53.25 62.49
N ALA A 161 -52.29 -52.40 62.16
CA ALA A 161 -51.03 -52.81 61.51
C ALA A 161 -49.90 -52.97 62.55
N SER A 162 -48.99 -53.93 62.30
CA SER A 162 -47.82 -54.16 63.16
C SER A 162 -46.74 -53.09 62.88
N ARG A 163 -45.83 -52.89 63.84
CA ARG A 163 -44.67 -52.02 63.69
C ARG A 163 -43.75 -52.49 62.55
N GLU A 164 -43.56 -53.81 62.45
CA GLU A 164 -42.77 -54.41 61.38
C GLU A 164 -43.34 -54.06 59.98
N THR A 165 -44.68 -54.06 59.85
CA THR A 165 -45.32 -53.66 58.58
C THR A 165 -45.14 -52.21 58.28
N LEU A 166 -45.17 -51.34 59.30
CA LEU A 166 -44.87 -49.91 59.12
C LEU A 166 -43.43 -49.68 58.68
N GLU A 167 -42.43 -50.23 59.38
CA GLU A 167 -41.04 -50.15 59.08
C GLU A 167 -40.70 -50.64 57.64
N LEU A 168 -41.40 -51.68 57.17
CA LEU A 168 -41.27 -52.19 55.81
C LEU A 168 -41.78 -51.20 54.77
N GLU A 169 -42.91 -50.52 54.98
CA GLU A 169 -43.40 -49.51 54.01
C GLU A 169 -42.61 -48.22 54.06
N GLU A 170 -42.10 -47.79 55.23
CA GLU A 170 -41.16 -46.71 55.36
C GLU A 170 -39.88 -46.97 54.51
N TYR A 171 -39.33 -48.20 54.65
CA TYR A 171 -38.16 -48.60 53.86
C TYR A 171 -38.45 -48.61 52.34
N ARG A 172 -39.67 -49.11 51.94
CA ARG A 172 -40.05 -49.06 50.51
C ARG A 172 -40.19 -47.64 49.96
N ALA A 173 -40.77 -46.75 50.74
CA ALA A 173 -40.88 -45.35 50.35
C ALA A 173 -39.50 -44.68 50.21
N ALA A 174 -38.60 -44.98 51.15
CA ALA A 174 -37.21 -44.47 51.08
C ALA A 174 -36.45 -45.02 49.85
N LEU A 175 -36.61 -46.31 49.55
CA LEU A 175 -35.98 -46.86 48.31
C LEU A 175 -36.55 -46.24 47.04
N ALA A 176 -37.83 -45.97 46.97
CA ALA A 176 -38.46 -45.31 45.81
C ALA A 176 -37.99 -43.85 45.66
N GLU A 177 -37.75 -43.19 46.78
CA GLU A 177 -37.19 -41.82 46.77
C GLU A 177 -35.72 -41.78 46.24
N ILE A 178 -34.87 -42.72 46.69
CA ILE A 178 -33.55 -42.93 46.14
C ILE A 178 -33.62 -43.24 44.64
N GLY A 179 -34.52 -44.16 44.23
CA GLY A 179 -34.70 -44.49 42.81
C GLY A 179 -35.16 -43.32 41.95
N LEU A 180 -35.90 -42.35 42.49
CA LEU A 180 -36.23 -41.11 41.80
C LEU A 180 -34.98 -40.24 41.65
N GLY A 181 -34.14 -40.15 42.69
CA GLY A 181 -32.86 -39.45 42.61
C GLY A 181 -31.93 -40.00 41.50
N ASP A 182 -31.82 -41.35 41.46
CA ASP A 182 -31.06 -42.07 40.44
C ASP A 182 -31.61 -41.82 39.01
N ALA A 183 -32.93 -41.81 38.86
CA ALA A 183 -33.56 -41.51 37.57
C ALA A 183 -33.28 -40.07 37.09
N HIS A 184 -33.25 -39.12 38.02
CA HIS A 184 -32.86 -37.74 37.70
C HIS A 184 -31.38 -37.64 37.27
N ALA A 185 -30.48 -38.31 38.01
CA ALA A 185 -29.05 -38.35 37.67
C ALA A 185 -28.83 -39.00 36.30
N GLU A 186 -29.48 -40.13 36.02
CA GLU A 186 -29.39 -40.80 34.73
C GLU A 186 -29.96 -39.96 33.58
N LYS A 187 -31.08 -39.25 33.78
CA LYS A 187 -31.63 -38.31 32.80
C LYS A 187 -30.65 -37.16 32.50
N ALA A 188 -29.98 -36.63 33.54
CA ALA A 188 -28.96 -35.61 33.39
C ALA A 188 -27.73 -36.12 32.60
N ALA A 189 -27.27 -37.35 32.91
CA ALA A 189 -26.16 -38.00 32.18
C ALA A 189 -26.49 -38.22 30.70
N ARG A 190 -27.69 -38.72 30.40
CA ARG A 190 -28.15 -38.91 29.02
C ARG A 190 -28.25 -37.60 28.26
N ARG A 191 -28.74 -36.52 28.90
CA ARG A 191 -28.74 -35.17 28.29
C ARG A 191 -27.33 -34.66 28.03
N ALA A 192 -26.38 -34.89 28.93
CA ALA A 192 -24.99 -34.55 28.73
C ALA A 192 -24.38 -35.28 27.53
N SER A 193 -24.66 -36.58 27.42
CA SER A 193 -24.22 -37.40 26.28
C SER A 193 -24.80 -36.92 24.93
N VAL A 194 -26.06 -36.46 24.89
CA VAL A 194 -26.66 -35.86 23.70
C VAL A 194 -25.91 -34.57 23.33
N ARG A 195 -25.66 -33.67 24.30
CA ARG A 195 -24.90 -32.41 24.03
C ARG A 195 -23.49 -32.70 23.52
N GLU A 196 -22.82 -33.71 24.02
CA GLU A 196 -21.51 -34.15 23.55
C GLU A 196 -21.56 -34.56 22.06
N ALA A 197 -22.55 -35.42 21.69
CA ALA A 197 -22.74 -35.83 20.30
C ALA A 197 -23.11 -34.66 19.37
N GLU A 198 -23.93 -33.72 19.85
CA GLU A 198 -24.25 -32.48 19.11
C GLU A 198 -23.02 -31.64 18.86
N ASN A 199 -22.12 -31.52 19.84
CA ASN A 199 -20.88 -30.81 19.70
C ASN A 199 -19.94 -31.50 18.69
N ALA A 200 -19.87 -32.83 18.71
CA ALA A 200 -19.07 -33.59 17.75
C ALA A 200 -19.57 -33.38 16.32
N LEU A 201 -20.91 -33.50 16.11
CA LEU A 201 -21.53 -33.24 14.81
C LEU A 201 -21.29 -31.80 14.33
N ARG A 202 -21.42 -30.81 15.22
CA ARG A 202 -21.13 -29.39 14.87
C ARG A 202 -19.69 -29.18 14.48
N ARG A 203 -18.71 -29.84 15.12
CA ARG A 203 -17.31 -29.76 14.70
C ARG A 203 -17.13 -30.26 13.27
N MET A 204 -17.62 -31.47 12.97
CA MET A 204 -17.51 -32.04 11.63
C MET A 204 -18.17 -31.18 10.54
N ARG A 205 -19.34 -30.61 10.83
CA ARG A 205 -20.01 -29.72 9.89
C ARG A 205 -19.19 -28.43 9.62
N ARG A 206 -18.57 -27.84 10.66
CA ARG A 206 -17.66 -26.71 10.46
C ARG A 206 -16.45 -27.08 9.63
N ASP A 207 -15.91 -28.29 9.78
CA ASP A 207 -14.79 -28.75 8.96
C ASP A 207 -15.22 -28.87 7.48
N VAL A 208 -16.44 -29.33 7.20
CA VAL A 208 -17.01 -29.31 5.84
C VAL A 208 -17.20 -27.87 5.33
N GLU A 209 -17.66 -26.93 6.15
CA GLU A 209 -17.76 -25.53 5.76
C GLU A 209 -16.38 -24.91 5.46
N LYS A 210 -15.37 -25.25 6.27
CA LYS A 210 -13.97 -24.78 6.10
C LYS A 210 -13.25 -25.43 4.92
N SER A 211 -13.81 -26.49 4.32
CA SER A 211 -13.26 -27.06 3.10
C SER A 211 -13.30 -26.11 1.89
N ILE A 212 -14.19 -25.11 1.93
CA ILE A 212 -14.19 -24.01 0.97
C ILE A 212 -13.42 -22.84 1.59
N ILE A 213 -12.20 -22.65 1.17
CA ILE A 213 -11.35 -21.54 1.61
C ILE A 213 -11.77 -20.29 0.86
N ARG A 214 -12.18 -19.27 1.63
CA ARG A 214 -12.74 -18.03 1.08
C ARG A 214 -11.84 -16.84 1.34
N SER A 215 -11.99 -15.80 0.51
CA SER A 215 -11.29 -14.54 0.71
C SER A 215 -11.83 -13.80 1.94
N PRO A 216 -10.97 -13.41 2.91
CA PRO A 216 -11.37 -12.58 4.03
C PRO A 216 -11.49 -11.09 3.66
N ILE A 217 -10.88 -10.66 2.55
CA ILE A 217 -10.85 -9.26 2.08
C ILE A 217 -11.20 -9.16 0.59
N GLY A 218 -11.54 -7.96 0.13
CA GLY A 218 -11.55 -7.64 -1.29
C GLY A 218 -10.16 -7.16 -1.72
N GLY A 219 -9.74 -7.50 -2.94
CA GLY A 219 -8.44 -7.10 -3.46
C GLY A 219 -7.97 -7.96 -4.62
N VAL A 220 -6.67 -8.10 -4.76
CA VAL A 220 -6.02 -8.87 -5.83
C VAL A 220 -5.25 -10.06 -5.27
N VAL A 221 -5.24 -11.17 -6.01
CA VAL A 221 -4.40 -12.34 -5.73
C VAL A 221 -2.95 -12.03 -6.12
N VAL A 222 -2.11 -11.80 -5.13
CA VAL A 222 -0.68 -11.56 -5.37
C VAL A 222 0.04 -12.85 -5.75
N ARG A 223 -0.28 -13.93 -5.03
CA ARG A 223 0.32 -15.25 -5.28
C ARG A 223 -0.59 -16.38 -4.84
N ARG A 224 -0.75 -17.35 -5.71
CA ARG A 224 -1.32 -18.65 -5.45
C ARG A 224 -0.17 -19.62 -5.09
N HIS A 225 -0.32 -20.34 -3.98
CA HIS A 225 0.73 -21.24 -3.45
C HIS A 225 0.39 -22.71 -3.63
N VAL A 226 -0.83 -23.04 -4.01
CA VAL A 226 -1.30 -24.42 -4.14
C VAL A 226 -1.87 -24.70 -5.52
N GLU A 227 -1.86 -25.97 -5.89
CA GLU A 227 -2.45 -26.51 -7.13
C GLU A 227 -3.41 -27.64 -6.83
N VAL A 228 -4.25 -28.00 -7.79
CA VAL A 228 -5.13 -29.16 -7.68
C VAL A 228 -4.29 -30.40 -7.38
N GLY A 229 -4.70 -31.17 -6.37
CA GLY A 229 -3.96 -32.34 -5.89
C GLY A 229 -2.93 -32.05 -4.78
N THR A 230 -2.69 -30.78 -4.45
CA THR A 230 -1.78 -30.42 -3.34
C THR A 230 -2.40 -30.84 -2.00
N ALA A 231 -1.60 -31.52 -1.15
CA ALA A 231 -1.99 -31.79 0.24
C ALA A 231 -1.71 -30.55 1.10
N VAL A 232 -2.73 -30.11 1.87
CA VAL A 232 -2.63 -28.97 2.79
C VAL A 232 -2.73 -29.45 4.24
N ALA A 233 -1.96 -28.80 5.12
CA ALA A 233 -1.97 -28.99 6.55
C ALA A 233 -2.80 -27.90 7.25
N ASP A 234 -3.34 -28.22 8.42
CA ASP A 234 -4.03 -27.28 9.29
C ASP A 234 -3.05 -26.35 10.04
N LEU A 235 -3.59 -25.31 10.69
CA LEU A 235 -2.81 -24.34 11.46
C LEU A 235 -2.01 -24.96 12.62
N GLN A 236 -2.49 -26.09 13.20
CA GLN A 236 -1.81 -26.76 14.31
C GLN A 236 -0.54 -27.50 13.83
N ASN A 237 -0.53 -27.89 12.56
CA ASN A 237 0.59 -28.58 11.92
C ASN A 237 1.40 -27.67 10.98
N GLY A 238 1.49 -26.38 11.32
CA GLY A 238 2.29 -25.40 10.59
C GLY A 238 1.55 -24.65 9.49
N GLY A 239 0.28 -24.94 9.21
CA GLY A 239 -0.59 -24.24 8.27
C GLY A 239 -0.04 -24.17 6.84
N THR A 240 -0.73 -24.66 5.86
CA THR A 240 -0.31 -24.46 4.46
C THR A 240 -0.88 -23.14 3.95
N VAL A 241 0.01 -22.26 3.49
CA VAL A 241 -0.38 -21.04 2.78
C VAL A 241 -1.03 -21.43 1.45
N VAL A 242 -2.22 -20.95 1.21
CA VAL A 242 -3.02 -21.26 0.02
C VAL A 242 -2.92 -20.13 -1.00
N VAL A 243 -3.23 -18.89 -0.56
CA VAL A 243 -3.23 -17.69 -1.41
C VAL A 243 -2.75 -16.51 -0.58
N THR A 244 -1.96 -15.63 -1.21
CA THR A 244 -1.64 -14.31 -0.67
C THR A 244 -2.46 -13.25 -1.39
N LEU A 245 -3.24 -12.49 -0.64
CA LEU A 245 -4.09 -11.41 -1.11
C LEU A 245 -3.52 -10.06 -0.71
N ALA A 246 -3.79 -9.04 -1.53
CA ALA A 246 -3.47 -7.65 -1.24
C ALA A 246 -4.68 -6.75 -1.50
N ASP A 247 -4.94 -5.81 -0.60
CA ASP A 247 -5.90 -4.73 -0.85
C ASP A 247 -5.25 -3.67 -1.75
N ASP A 248 -5.56 -3.70 -3.04
CA ASP A 248 -5.02 -2.82 -4.07
C ASP A 248 -5.77 -1.48 -4.20
N ARG A 249 -6.82 -1.26 -3.40
CA ARG A 249 -7.62 -0.02 -3.44
C ARG A 249 -6.88 1.17 -2.83
N ARG A 250 -5.97 0.91 -1.92
CA ARG A 250 -5.10 1.91 -1.31
C ARG A 250 -3.69 1.37 -1.30
N LEU A 251 -2.85 2.03 -2.08
CA LEU A 251 -1.43 1.76 -2.11
C LEU A 251 -0.71 2.88 -1.37
N HIS A 252 0.39 2.55 -0.77
CA HIS A 252 1.35 3.49 -0.21
C HIS A 252 2.74 3.15 -0.73
N VAL A 253 3.61 4.12 -0.79
CA VAL A 253 5.02 3.85 -1.05
C VAL A 253 5.71 3.65 0.28
N LEU A 254 6.46 2.56 0.37
CA LEU A 254 7.42 2.36 1.42
C LEU A 254 8.78 2.82 0.89
N ALA A 255 9.18 4.04 1.27
CA ALA A 255 10.43 4.65 0.85
C ALA A 255 11.53 4.40 1.89
N GLU A 256 12.75 4.13 1.43
CA GLU A 256 13.92 3.93 2.26
C GLU A 256 14.75 5.22 2.28
N VAL A 257 14.67 5.96 3.39
CA VAL A 257 15.37 7.24 3.58
C VAL A 257 16.64 7.02 4.39
N ASP A 258 17.74 7.63 3.96
CA ASP A 258 19.03 7.57 4.67
C ASP A 258 18.96 8.20 6.06
N GLU A 259 19.79 7.73 7.00
CA GLU A 259 19.88 8.24 8.37
C GLU A 259 20.17 9.75 8.42
N ASN A 260 20.97 10.27 7.47
CA ASN A 260 21.31 11.68 7.45
C ASN A 260 20.12 12.58 7.08
N ASP A 261 19.19 12.06 6.27
CA ASP A 261 18.07 12.81 5.71
C ASP A 261 16.77 12.63 6.52
N VAL A 262 16.63 11.49 7.20
CA VAL A 262 15.40 11.17 7.93
C VAL A 262 15.08 12.18 9.04
N ALA A 263 16.10 12.84 9.59
CA ALA A 263 15.91 13.87 10.61
C ALA A 263 15.10 15.07 10.13
N ALA A 264 15.11 15.35 8.81
CA ALA A 264 14.33 16.42 8.18
C ALA A 264 12.91 15.97 7.77
N VAL A 265 12.66 14.65 7.67
CA VAL A 265 11.37 14.11 7.23
C VAL A 265 10.34 14.11 8.36
N ARG A 266 9.15 14.64 8.09
CA ARG A 266 8.04 14.71 9.05
C ARG A 266 6.72 14.28 8.43
N VAL A 267 5.84 13.76 9.27
CA VAL A 267 4.46 13.43 8.89
C VAL A 267 3.74 14.68 8.38
N GLY A 268 3.04 14.52 7.26
CA GLY A 268 2.28 15.59 6.62
C GLY A 268 3.03 16.33 5.49
N GLN A 269 4.31 16.06 5.28
CA GLN A 269 5.06 16.65 4.16
C GLN A 269 4.56 16.13 2.81
N ARG A 270 4.57 17.00 1.81
CA ARG A 270 4.20 16.63 0.43
C ARG A 270 5.32 15.84 -0.22
N VAL A 271 4.91 14.88 -1.03
CA VAL A 271 5.82 14.01 -1.76
C VAL A 271 5.40 13.92 -3.23
N GLU A 272 6.34 14.13 -4.11
CA GLU A 272 6.21 13.78 -5.52
C GLU A 272 6.73 12.35 -5.69
N VAL A 273 5.89 11.46 -6.21
CA VAL A 273 6.21 10.05 -6.40
C VAL A 273 6.24 9.74 -7.89
N ARG A 274 7.37 9.31 -8.40
CA ARG A 274 7.56 8.87 -9.79
C ARG A 274 7.63 7.37 -9.82
N ILE A 275 6.69 6.75 -10.49
CA ILE A 275 6.68 5.31 -10.70
C ILE A 275 7.47 5.00 -11.98
N ASP A 276 8.41 4.06 -11.92
CA ASP A 276 9.29 3.70 -13.04
C ASP A 276 8.54 3.29 -14.31
N ALA A 277 7.33 2.72 -14.14
CA ALA A 277 6.50 2.30 -15.26
C ALA A 277 5.88 3.47 -16.06
N PHE A 278 5.78 4.68 -15.46
CA PHE A 278 5.25 5.90 -16.10
C PHE A 278 5.89 7.16 -15.49
N PRO A 279 7.16 7.41 -15.80
CA PRO A 279 7.98 8.44 -15.15
C PRO A 279 7.55 9.88 -15.46
N ASP A 280 6.85 10.09 -16.58
CA ASP A 280 6.43 11.42 -17.04
C ASP A 280 5.19 11.96 -16.31
N GLU A 281 4.51 11.10 -15.53
CA GLU A 281 3.28 11.45 -14.81
C GLU A 281 3.47 11.19 -13.31
N PRO A 282 4.13 12.11 -12.57
CA PRO A 282 4.33 11.93 -11.14
C PRO A 282 3.00 11.94 -10.38
N LEU A 283 2.88 11.09 -9.37
CA LEU A 283 1.76 11.06 -8.45
C LEU A 283 2.03 11.95 -7.26
N GLU A 284 0.98 12.55 -6.72
CA GLU A 284 1.06 13.27 -5.46
C GLU A 284 0.86 12.31 -4.28
N GLY A 285 1.68 12.51 -3.25
CA GLY A 285 1.59 11.77 -2.00
C GLY A 285 1.84 12.65 -0.80
N GLN A 286 1.66 12.06 0.38
CA GLN A 286 1.93 12.70 1.66
C GLN A 286 2.59 11.72 2.62
N VAL A 287 3.61 12.16 3.36
CA VAL A 287 4.22 11.36 4.42
C VAL A 287 3.19 11.05 5.49
N ARG A 288 2.85 9.77 5.63
CA ARG A 288 1.90 9.26 6.61
C ARG A 288 2.58 8.85 7.91
N LYS A 289 3.74 8.21 7.78
CA LYS A 289 4.47 7.68 8.93
C LYS A 289 5.96 7.63 8.63
N VAL A 290 6.76 7.94 9.65
CA VAL A 290 8.21 7.72 9.64
C VAL A 290 8.52 6.64 10.67
N SER A 291 9.27 5.60 10.28
CA SER A 291 9.66 4.53 11.18
C SER A 291 10.56 5.06 12.29
N SER A 292 10.34 4.62 13.53
CA SER A 292 11.23 4.90 14.65
C SER A 292 12.40 3.91 14.75
N ALA A 293 12.40 2.86 13.94
CA ALA A 293 13.45 1.84 13.90
C ALA A 293 14.09 1.85 12.51
N GLY A 294 15.40 2.05 12.48
CA GLY A 294 16.19 1.92 11.25
C GLY A 294 16.53 0.46 10.97
N ARG A 295 16.70 0.16 9.68
CA ARG A 295 17.26 -1.10 9.21
C ARG A 295 18.69 -0.85 8.74
N ALA A 296 19.63 -1.60 9.28
CA ALA A 296 21.03 -1.51 8.84
C ALA A 296 21.26 -2.53 7.71
N GLU A 297 21.60 -2.04 6.53
CA GLU A 297 22.14 -2.86 5.44
C GLU A 297 23.60 -2.46 5.20
N GLY A 298 24.53 -3.27 5.76
CA GLY A 298 25.95 -2.95 5.70
C GLY A 298 26.35 -1.82 6.66
N SER A 299 26.93 -0.72 6.12
CA SER A 299 27.43 0.42 6.88
C SER A 299 26.47 1.61 6.93
N VAL A 300 25.36 1.55 6.23
CA VAL A 300 24.37 2.63 6.15
C VAL A 300 23.08 2.18 6.81
N ALA A 301 22.52 3.02 7.67
CA ALA A 301 21.21 2.82 8.26
C ALA A 301 20.16 3.54 7.41
N SER A 302 19.09 2.84 7.06
CA SER A 302 17.92 3.42 6.38
C SER A 302 16.69 3.34 7.27
N PHE A 303 15.77 4.27 7.07
CA PHE A 303 14.50 4.35 7.79
C PHE A 303 13.35 4.26 6.80
N GLU A 304 12.39 3.40 7.13
CA GLU A 304 11.19 3.26 6.32
C GLU A 304 10.25 4.46 6.53
N VAL A 305 9.89 5.11 5.44
CA VAL A 305 8.91 6.21 5.40
C VAL A 305 7.71 5.76 4.56
N GLU A 306 6.54 5.73 5.21
CA GLU A 306 5.30 5.37 4.57
C GLU A 306 4.63 6.62 3.98
N ILE A 307 4.41 6.61 2.66
CA ILE A 307 3.85 7.72 1.90
C ILE A 307 2.50 7.30 1.35
N GLU A 308 1.44 7.95 1.78
CA GLU A 308 0.10 7.75 1.24
C GLU A 308 -0.02 8.39 -0.13
N LEU A 309 -0.50 7.62 -1.12
CA LEU A 309 -0.65 8.06 -2.49
C LEU A 309 -2.08 8.50 -2.80
N THR A 310 -2.21 9.46 -3.69
CA THR A 310 -3.48 9.67 -4.41
C THR A 310 -3.76 8.43 -5.27
N PRO A 311 -4.96 7.81 -5.16
CA PRO A 311 -5.28 6.58 -5.88
C PRO A 311 -5.15 6.75 -7.40
N ASP A 312 -4.37 5.87 -8.03
CA ASP A 312 -4.24 5.78 -9.48
C ASP A 312 -4.48 4.33 -9.93
N PRO A 313 -5.39 4.09 -10.88
CA PRO A 313 -5.75 2.73 -11.33
C PRO A 313 -4.62 2.00 -12.06
N ARG A 314 -3.55 2.70 -12.47
CA ARG A 314 -2.37 2.12 -13.13
C ARG A 314 -1.35 1.60 -12.14
N ALA A 315 -1.34 2.15 -10.92
CA ALA A 315 -0.43 1.75 -9.86
C ALA A 315 -0.73 0.31 -9.41
N ARG A 316 0.31 -0.51 -9.28
CA ARG A 316 0.20 -1.91 -8.88
C ARG A 316 1.15 -2.21 -7.73
N VAL A 317 0.76 -3.15 -6.91
CA VAL A 317 1.59 -3.69 -5.82
C VAL A 317 2.93 -4.18 -6.37
N GLY A 318 4.03 -3.77 -5.72
CA GLY A 318 5.39 -4.17 -6.06
C GLY A 318 6.06 -3.35 -7.16
N MET A 319 5.43 -2.29 -7.68
CA MET A 319 6.11 -1.34 -8.57
C MET A 319 7.14 -0.53 -7.80
N SER A 320 8.30 -0.27 -8.41
CA SER A 320 9.31 0.65 -7.90
C SER A 320 8.90 2.10 -8.13
N ALA A 321 9.31 2.97 -7.23
CA ALA A 321 9.05 4.39 -7.32
C ALA A 321 10.17 5.21 -6.69
N ASP A 322 10.51 6.32 -7.34
CA ASP A 322 11.35 7.38 -6.79
C ASP A 322 10.48 8.40 -6.07
N THR A 323 10.85 8.74 -4.86
CA THR A 323 10.12 9.70 -4.03
C THR A 323 10.95 10.95 -3.79
N ARG A 324 10.29 12.11 -3.90
CA ARG A 324 10.88 13.42 -3.60
C ARG A 324 10.06 14.07 -2.52
N ILE A 325 10.56 13.98 -1.29
CA ILE A 325 9.89 14.50 -0.09
C ILE A 325 10.28 15.96 0.07
N GLN A 326 9.30 16.85 0.07
CA GLN A 326 9.55 18.27 0.31
C GLN A 326 9.68 18.50 1.82
N VAL A 327 10.92 18.69 2.28
CA VAL A 327 11.22 18.83 3.72
C VAL A 327 11.13 20.27 4.17
N GLU A 328 11.64 21.21 3.38
CA GLU A 328 11.58 22.64 3.67
C GLU A 328 11.30 23.45 2.39
N SER A 329 10.70 24.63 2.55
CA SER A 329 10.43 25.54 1.44
C SER A 329 10.73 26.97 1.87
N HIS A 330 11.72 27.59 1.24
CA HIS A 330 12.08 28.97 1.44
C HIS A 330 11.51 29.80 0.30
N ALA A 331 10.54 30.65 0.59
CA ALA A 331 9.92 31.54 -0.39
C ALA A 331 10.59 32.91 -0.35
N ASP A 332 10.63 33.60 -1.51
CA ASP A 332 11.15 34.96 -1.65
C ASP A 332 12.63 35.10 -1.23
N VAL A 333 13.45 34.07 -1.57
CA VAL A 333 14.89 34.05 -1.28
C VAL A 333 15.71 34.26 -2.54
N LEU A 334 16.88 34.90 -2.40
CA LEU A 334 17.83 35.07 -3.51
C LEU A 334 18.47 33.73 -3.85
N LEU A 335 18.38 33.32 -5.11
CA LEU A 335 18.90 32.05 -5.61
C LEU A 335 20.12 32.26 -6.49
N VAL A 336 21.16 31.48 -6.23
CA VAL A 336 22.38 31.46 -7.04
C VAL A 336 22.67 30.00 -7.43
N PRO A 337 23.00 29.73 -8.70
CA PRO A 337 23.42 28.39 -9.12
C PRO A 337 24.66 27.92 -8.35
N ASN A 338 24.67 26.67 -7.89
CA ASN A 338 25.76 26.11 -7.07
C ASN A 338 27.14 26.17 -7.78
N ASN A 339 27.16 26.08 -9.11
CA ASN A 339 28.37 26.16 -9.92
C ASN A 339 28.90 27.58 -10.10
N ALA A 340 28.18 28.61 -9.61
CA ALA A 340 28.67 30.00 -9.54
C ALA A 340 29.42 30.29 -8.22
N ILE A 341 29.33 29.41 -7.26
CA ILE A 341 29.88 29.62 -5.92
C ILE A 341 31.23 28.93 -5.82
N ASP A 342 32.26 29.76 -5.64
CA ASP A 342 33.62 29.30 -5.32
C ASP A 342 33.76 29.14 -3.81
N ARG A 343 34.07 27.91 -3.39
CA ARG A 343 34.30 27.56 -1.99
C ARG A 343 35.76 27.36 -1.63
N ASP A 344 36.64 27.60 -2.61
CA ASP A 344 38.10 27.54 -2.41
C ASP A 344 38.61 28.84 -1.78
N GLY A 345 39.22 28.75 -0.59
CA GLY A 345 39.82 29.89 0.10
C GLY A 345 39.13 30.30 1.40
N ASP A 346 39.04 31.61 1.66
CA ASP A 346 38.56 32.21 2.92
C ASP A 346 37.03 32.20 3.11
N GLY A 347 36.31 31.28 2.44
CA GLY A 347 34.85 31.11 2.53
C GLY A 347 34.13 31.30 1.19
N PRO A 348 32.79 31.06 1.15
CA PRO A 348 32.03 31.08 -0.08
C PRO A 348 31.98 32.46 -0.69
N ARG A 349 32.23 32.53 -2.02
CA ARG A 349 32.25 33.76 -2.80
C ARG A 349 31.73 33.51 -4.22
N VAL A 350 31.24 34.56 -4.85
CA VAL A 350 30.78 34.56 -6.24
C VAL A 350 31.47 35.65 -7.03
N ARG A 351 31.57 35.48 -8.34
CA ARG A 351 32.02 36.53 -9.24
C ARG A 351 30.81 37.36 -9.69
N ARG A 352 30.71 38.61 -9.17
CA ARG A 352 29.66 39.54 -9.56
C ARG A 352 30.12 40.36 -10.72
N GLY A 353 29.33 40.42 -11.78
CA GLY A 353 29.57 41.34 -12.92
C GLY A 353 29.26 42.78 -12.52
N THR A 354 30.21 43.69 -12.72
CA THR A 354 30.05 45.13 -12.47
C THR A 354 29.79 45.84 -13.78
N GLY A 355 28.51 45.87 -14.27
CA GLY A 355 28.10 46.75 -15.38
C GLY A 355 28.80 46.59 -16.73
N GLU A 356 28.66 47.61 -17.63
CA GLU A 356 29.16 47.64 -18.98
C GLU A 356 30.71 47.61 -19.03
N GLY A 357 31.29 46.40 -19.20
CA GLY A 357 32.73 46.31 -19.39
C GLY A 357 33.37 44.97 -19.05
N GLY A 358 32.61 43.99 -18.58
CA GLY A 358 33.15 42.66 -18.33
C GLY A 358 34.07 42.53 -17.11
N GLU A 359 34.15 43.56 -16.27
CA GLU A 359 34.86 43.49 -14.99
C GLU A 359 34.04 42.66 -13.99
N ALA A 360 34.69 41.69 -13.36
CA ALA A 360 34.10 40.86 -12.34
C ALA A 360 34.78 41.08 -11.00
N GLU A 361 33.98 41.28 -9.98
CA GLU A 361 34.43 41.42 -8.60
C GLU A 361 34.08 40.15 -7.78
N TRP A 362 35.01 39.71 -6.96
CA TRP A 362 34.75 38.65 -6.00
C TRP A 362 33.98 39.22 -4.80
N VAL A 363 32.74 38.72 -4.62
CA VAL A 363 31.89 39.11 -3.51
C VAL A 363 31.75 37.92 -2.58
N ARG A 364 32.04 38.10 -1.30
CA ARG A 364 31.79 37.08 -0.26
C ARG A 364 30.29 37.00 0.03
N ILE A 365 29.78 35.82 0.08
CA ILE A 365 28.35 35.57 0.35
C ILE A 365 28.17 34.77 1.62
N GLU A 366 27.00 34.88 2.24
CA GLU A 366 26.53 33.97 3.28
C GLU A 366 25.57 32.99 2.65
N GLU A 367 25.98 31.70 2.65
CA GLU A 367 25.16 30.61 2.10
C GLU A 367 24.07 30.20 3.08
N GLY A 368 22.86 29.91 2.57
CA GLY A 368 21.75 29.29 3.28
C GLY A 368 21.49 27.88 2.78
N ALA A 369 20.21 27.50 2.74
CA ALA A 369 19.75 26.20 2.22
C ALA A 369 20.11 25.99 0.74
N SER A 370 20.27 24.74 0.32
CA SER A 370 20.57 24.38 -1.08
C SER A 370 19.74 23.16 -1.51
N ASP A 371 19.26 23.17 -2.76
CA ASP A 371 18.57 22.03 -3.39
C ASP A 371 19.49 21.15 -4.25
N GLY A 372 20.83 21.41 -4.19
CA GLY A 372 21.84 20.75 -5.02
C GLY A 372 22.10 21.45 -6.35
N PHE A 373 21.19 22.26 -6.87
CA PHE A 373 21.32 23.06 -8.09
C PHE A 373 21.50 24.56 -7.80
N HIS A 374 20.74 25.06 -6.81
CA HIS A 374 20.77 26.43 -6.35
C HIS A 374 21.04 26.49 -4.86
N THR A 375 21.69 27.58 -4.42
CA THR A 375 21.88 27.90 -3.01
C THR A 375 21.20 29.25 -2.72
N VAL A 376 20.53 29.32 -1.59
CA VAL A 376 20.01 30.58 -1.03
C VAL A 376 21.18 31.45 -0.59
N VAL A 377 21.17 32.69 -1.00
CA VAL A 377 22.12 33.71 -0.50
C VAL A 377 21.41 34.59 0.53
N GLN A 378 21.91 34.55 1.77
CA GLN A 378 21.34 35.32 2.88
C GLN A 378 21.92 36.74 2.95
N ALA A 379 23.20 36.94 2.53
CA ALA A 379 23.86 38.23 2.48
C ALA A 379 24.97 38.24 1.41
N GLY A 380 25.27 39.45 0.90
CA GLY A 380 26.36 39.69 -0.07
C GLY A 380 25.89 39.95 -1.50
N LEU A 381 24.63 39.68 -1.85
CA LEU A 381 24.06 39.99 -3.16
C LEU A 381 22.69 40.67 -3.01
N GLU A 382 22.31 41.40 -4.04
CA GLU A 382 21.00 42.04 -4.18
C GLU A 382 20.26 41.45 -5.40
N GLU A 383 18.92 41.57 -5.40
CA GLU A 383 18.10 41.18 -6.55
C GLU A 383 18.46 42.00 -7.78
N GLY A 384 18.73 41.31 -8.91
CA GLY A 384 19.18 41.91 -10.15
C GLY A 384 20.68 41.97 -10.30
N ASP A 385 21.49 41.62 -9.28
CA ASP A 385 22.90 41.37 -9.45
C ASP A 385 23.15 40.27 -10.50
N THR A 386 24.26 40.29 -11.17
CA THR A 386 24.61 39.26 -12.16
C THR A 386 25.81 38.47 -11.68
N VAL A 387 25.68 37.16 -11.58
CA VAL A 387 26.78 36.24 -11.24
C VAL A 387 27.34 35.58 -12.49
N LEU A 388 28.65 35.41 -12.53
CA LEU A 388 29.35 34.81 -13.67
C LEU A 388 29.68 33.36 -13.40
N LEU A 389 29.27 32.52 -14.35
CA LEU A 389 29.52 31.07 -14.35
C LEU A 389 30.68 30.74 -15.26
N GLU A 390 31.61 29.92 -14.81
CA GLU A 390 32.57 29.27 -15.69
C GLU A 390 31.93 28.12 -16.45
N VAL A 391 31.92 28.19 -17.79
CA VAL A 391 31.44 27.07 -18.62
C VAL A 391 32.61 26.08 -18.75
N PRO A 392 32.50 24.87 -18.17
CA PRO A 392 33.51 23.85 -18.35
C PRO A 392 33.49 23.38 -19.81
N GLY A 393 34.49 23.72 -20.60
CA GLY A 393 34.60 23.14 -21.94
C GLY A 393 35.24 23.96 -23.07
N SER A 394 35.99 25.03 -22.81
CA SER A 394 36.76 25.66 -23.85
C SER A 394 38.26 25.76 -23.52
N ALA A 395 38.84 24.66 -23.02
CA ALA A 395 40.29 24.49 -23.11
C ALA A 395 40.56 23.83 -24.47
N GLY A 396 40.99 24.67 -25.43
CA GLY A 396 41.45 24.28 -26.76
C GLY A 396 42.76 23.50 -26.74
#